data_9160565f8fe08ab54f4d2941866ca5bf
#
_entry.id   9160565f8fe08ab54f4d2941866ca5bf
#
_cell.length_a   1.000
_cell.length_b   1.000
_cell.length_c   1.000
_cell.angle_alpha   90.00
_cell.angle_beta   90.00
_cell.angle_gamma   90.00
#
_symmetry.space_group_name_H-M   'P 1'
#
loop_
_entity.id
_entity.type
_entity.pdbx_description
1 polymer ?
#
loop_
_entity_poly.entity_id
_entity_poly.type
_entity_poly.pdbx_seq_one_letter_code
_entity_poly.pdbx_strand_id
1 'polypeptide(L)'
;VSATIVQSGDYTLEIDTGNLVRSFTLDDPVKGKLDNATFVLDGATGYADVTSGATNIVVRRGRRDTSDQFGAGTMSFILDDTAAGGVFNPFANQGPYYDTSNTEPGLAPMRQVRLKRENELLFAGRITDYDYEFGLDGNDSVSVRCADDFYLLAQTILDDTSTSKQYTGARINAVLDLAEVDYPSGAARDIATGTVEVGGGGDYNLELGTIALDYLRLVNAAERGRLFVDREGVLTFQERIGQTLSAPVVSFCDCGTDYPYRNVDISFGADKVVNLVFVQTINNKFKTASDTASQGDYFIQTLSITGSLLDTDADAQDLADYLLNGYPEPTFTAVEVAFAQLTDGQRDTISTVDIGDTISIEKEFINGATTTQLAQELAVEGIEHRIDTTAGHVVRFYTSPTTIVYELILDDATYGVLDSTNVLG
;
A
#
# COMPACT_ATOMS: atom_id res chain seq x y z
N VAL A 1 -31.75 15.23 2.45
CA VAL A 1 -31.51 14.03 1.63
C VAL A 1 -30.10 13.60 1.95
N SER A 2 -29.97 12.58 2.79
CA SER A 2 -28.66 12.00 3.15
C SER A 2 -28.01 11.46 1.88
N ALA A 3 -26.83 11.96 1.54
CA ALA A 3 -26.04 11.47 0.44
C ALA A 3 -25.36 10.18 0.87
N THR A 4 -25.89 9.05 0.49
CA THR A 4 -25.30 7.73 0.76
C THR A 4 -24.06 7.54 -0.12
N ILE A 5 -23.02 6.90 0.38
CA ILE A 5 -21.72 6.70 -0.29
C ILE A 5 -21.88 6.11 -1.69
N VAL A 6 -22.83 5.22 -1.91
CA VAL A 6 -23.07 4.59 -3.20
C VAL A 6 -24.52 4.16 -3.30
N GLN A 7 -25.06 4.29 -4.49
CA GLN A 7 -26.39 3.76 -4.81
C GLN A 7 -26.45 2.23 -4.93
N SER A 8 -25.35 1.52 -4.68
CA SER A 8 -25.27 0.07 -4.69
C SER A 8 -24.67 -0.42 -3.39
N GLY A 9 -25.18 -1.48 -2.80
CA GLY A 9 -24.69 -2.11 -1.57
C GLY A 9 -23.30 -2.77 -1.69
N ASP A 10 -22.45 -2.28 -2.61
CA ASP A 10 -21.18 -2.90 -2.95
C ASP A 10 -20.07 -2.59 -1.93
N TYR A 11 -20.23 -1.53 -1.12
CA TYR A 11 -19.19 -1.10 -0.17
C TYR A 11 -19.63 -1.34 1.26
N THR A 12 -18.67 -1.71 2.10
CA THR A 12 -18.84 -1.85 3.53
C THR A 12 -17.67 -1.21 4.25
N LEU A 13 -17.97 -0.22 5.10
CA LEU A 13 -17.00 0.41 5.99
C LEU A 13 -17.29 -0.05 7.42
N GLU A 14 -16.34 -0.74 8.00
CA GLU A 14 -16.46 -1.36 9.31
C GLU A 14 -15.44 -0.80 10.29
N ILE A 15 -15.87 -0.48 11.51
CA ILE A 15 -15.01 -0.07 12.62
C ILE A 15 -15.14 -1.08 13.75
N ASP A 16 -14.02 -1.58 14.26
CA ASP A 16 -13.99 -2.41 15.47
C ASP A 16 -14.45 -1.59 16.68
N THR A 17 -15.42 -2.09 17.40
CA THR A 17 -15.98 -1.45 18.59
C THR A 17 -15.34 -1.96 19.89
N GLY A 18 -14.26 -2.73 19.79
CA GLY A 18 -13.55 -3.30 20.93
C GLY A 18 -14.40 -4.31 21.71
N ASN A 19 -14.63 -4.02 22.99
CA ASN A 19 -15.37 -4.92 23.88
C ASN A 19 -16.90 -4.85 23.74
N LEU A 20 -17.42 -4.03 22.82
CA LEU A 20 -18.87 -4.01 22.51
C LEU A 20 -19.28 -5.28 21.74
N VAL A 21 -19.19 -6.40 22.44
CA VAL A 21 -19.60 -7.70 21.88
C VAL A 21 -21.10 -7.70 21.71
N ARG A 22 -21.58 -7.68 20.47
CA ARG A 22 -22.98 -7.89 20.11
C ARG A 22 -23.30 -9.37 19.91
N SER A 23 -22.57 -10.25 20.57
CA SER A 23 -22.86 -11.68 20.55
C SER A 23 -23.99 -12.03 21.49
N PHE A 24 -24.82 -12.97 21.06
CA PHE A 24 -25.80 -13.63 21.92
C PHE A 24 -25.09 -14.21 23.16
N THR A 25 -25.58 -13.88 24.33
CA THR A 25 -25.05 -14.38 25.61
C THR A 25 -26.12 -15.21 26.27
N LEU A 26 -25.91 -16.51 26.37
CA LEU A 26 -26.84 -17.43 27.01
C LEU A 26 -27.13 -17.00 28.47
N ASP A 27 -28.37 -17.09 28.89
CA ASP A 27 -28.87 -16.70 30.23
C ASP A 27 -28.83 -15.18 30.53
N ASP A 28 -28.47 -14.32 29.59
CA ASP A 28 -28.63 -12.88 29.73
C ASP A 28 -30.03 -12.44 29.33
N PRO A 29 -30.78 -11.70 30.19
CA PRO A 29 -32.16 -11.33 29.91
C PRO A 29 -32.37 -10.39 28.74
N VAL A 30 -31.31 -9.72 28.28
CA VAL A 30 -31.32 -8.82 27.13
C VAL A 30 -30.59 -9.44 25.95
N LYS A 31 -29.36 -9.91 26.17
CA LYS A 31 -28.46 -10.45 25.13
C LYS A 31 -28.80 -11.89 24.74
N GLY A 32 -29.54 -12.62 25.58
CA GLY A 32 -29.91 -14.01 25.36
C GLY A 32 -31.25 -14.22 24.64
N LYS A 33 -31.81 -13.19 23.99
CA LYS A 33 -33.03 -13.29 23.19
C LYS A 33 -32.70 -13.57 21.75
N LEU A 34 -33.19 -14.68 21.19
CA LEU A 34 -32.95 -15.12 19.82
C LEU A 34 -33.50 -14.19 18.72
N ASP A 35 -34.47 -13.34 19.08
CA ASP A 35 -35.08 -12.35 18.20
C ASP A 35 -34.48 -10.93 18.37
N ASN A 36 -33.38 -10.83 19.10
CA ASN A 36 -32.72 -9.54 19.33
C ASN A 36 -31.88 -9.16 18.09
N ALA A 37 -32.24 -8.06 17.43
CA ALA A 37 -31.54 -7.56 16.27
C ALA A 37 -30.11 -7.03 16.55
N THR A 38 -29.77 -6.82 17.83
CA THR A 38 -28.46 -6.28 18.25
C THR A 38 -27.50 -7.38 18.71
N PHE A 39 -28.02 -8.43 19.34
CA PHE A 39 -27.21 -9.52 19.89
C PHE A 39 -27.53 -10.80 19.13
N VAL A 40 -26.68 -11.12 18.14
CA VAL A 40 -26.87 -12.23 17.20
C VAL A 40 -25.91 -13.38 17.51
N LEU A 41 -26.27 -14.61 17.08
CA LEU A 41 -25.50 -15.83 17.38
C LEU A 41 -24.10 -15.88 16.77
N ASP A 42 -23.88 -15.16 15.68
CA ASP A 42 -22.60 -15.07 14.95
C ASP A 42 -21.83 -13.78 15.24
N GLY A 43 -22.24 -13.01 16.22
CA GLY A 43 -21.64 -11.73 16.62
C GLY A 43 -20.21 -11.84 17.15
N ALA A 44 -19.37 -12.68 16.54
CA ALA A 44 -18.00 -12.96 16.97
C ALA A 44 -17.00 -11.80 16.71
N THR A 45 -17.35 -10.82 15.87
CA THR A 45 -16.50 -9.66 15.59
C THR A 45 -17.27 -8.40 15.95
N GLY A 46 -16.75 -7.64 16.93
CA GLY A 46 -17.34 -6.37 17.35
C GLY A 46 -17.21 -5.24 16.33
N TYR A 47 -17.34 -5.53 15.03
CA TYR A 47 -17.30 -4.53 13.98
C TYR A 47 -18.67 -3.89 13.78
N ALA A 48 -18.71 -2.56 13.82
CA ALA A 48 -19.86 -1.75 13.46
C ALA A 48 -19.80 -1.37 11.98
N ASP A 49 -20.85 -1.66 11.25
CA ASP A 49 -21.04 -1.14 9.89
C ASP A 49 -21.47 0.33 9.96
N VAL A 50 -20.63 1.23 9.51
CA VAL A 50 -20.85 2.67 9.49
C VAL A 50 -21.04 3.22 8.07
N THR A 51 -21.17 2.35 7.08
CA THR A 51 -21.25 2.67 5.66
C THR A 51 -22.32 3.70 5.34
N SER A 52 -23.50 3.57 5.95
CA SER A 52 -24.64 4.44 5.65
C SER A 52 -24.42 5.90 6.06
N GLY A 53 -23.53 6.17 7.03
CA GLY A 53 -23.19 7.52 7.48
C GLY A 53 -21.92 8.07 6.83
N ALA A 54 -21.15 7.22 6.14
CA ALA A 54 -19.85 7.63 5.64
C ALA A 54 -19.93 8.34 4.28
N THR A 55 -19.08 9.36 4.10
CA THR A 55 -18.93 10.14 2.86
C THR A 55 -17.45 10.47 2.63
N ASN A 56 -17.10 10.82 1.38
CA ASN A 56 -15.77 11.30 1.01
C ASN A 56 -14.64 10.38 1.47
N ILE A 57 -14.73 9.09 1.15
CA ILE A 57 -13.68 8.13 1.48
C ILE A 57 -12.50 8.32 0.52
N VAL A 58 -11.32 8.52 1.07
CA VAL A 58 -10.06 8.56 0.32
C VAL A 58 -9.09 7.57 0.95
N VAL A 59 -8.62 6.61 0.16
CA VAL A 59 -7.57 5.66 0.55
C VAL A 59 -6.33 5.95 -0.27
N ARG A 60 -5.16 5.92 0.36
CA ARG A 60 -3.86 6.01 -0.31
C ARG A 60 -2.92 4.99 0.29
N ARG A 61 -2.34 4.15 -0.56
CA ARG A 61 -1.33 3.14 -0.18
C ARG A 61 -0.15 3.20 -1.15
N GLY A 62 1.02 2.81 -0.65
CA GLY A 62 2.23 2.77 -1.47
C GLY A 62 2.91 4.13 -1.66
N ARG A 63 3.61 4.27 -2.78
CA ARG A 63 4.36 5.48 -3.16
C ARG A 63 3.95 5.96 -4.56
N ARG A 64 4.25 7.22 -4.86
CA ARG A 64 3.91 7.81 -6.17
C ARG A 64 5.03 7.70 -7.20
N ASP A 65 6.25 7.65 -6.72
CA ASP A 65 7.45 7.56 -7.56
C ASP A 65 8.44 6.58 -6.93
N THR A 66 9.28 5.94 -7.74
CA THR A 66 10.32 5.00 -7.28
C THR A 66 11.42 5.66 -6.46
N SER A 67 11.59 6.98 -6.57
CA SER A 67 12.49 7.76 -5.72
C SER A 67 11.97 7.95 -4.30
N ASP A 68 10.65 7.84 -4.10
CA ASP A 68 10.02 7.96 -2.80
C ASP A 68 10.17 6.66 -1.99
N GLN A 69 10.13 6.79 -0.67
CA GLN A 69 9.98 5.64 0.22
C GLN A 69 8.50 5.27 0.37
N PHE A 70 8.22 3.99 0.63
CA PHE A 70 6.88 3.58 1.00
C PHE A 70 6.47 4.25 2.31
N GLY A 71 5.38 5.01 2.26
CA GLY A 71 4.77 5.64 3.42
C GLY A 71 3.72 4.75 4.07
N ALA A 72 3.23 5.14 5.24
CA ALA A 72 2.04 4.53 5.82
C ALA A 72 0.86 4.69 4.86
N GLY A 73 0.14 3.63 4.61
CA GLY A 73 -1.14 3.68 3.95
C GLY A 73 -2.14 4.45 4.82
N THR A 74 -2.94 5.29 4.21
CA THR A 74 -3.88 6.16 4.92
C THR A 74 -5.28 6.04 4.37
N MET A 75 -6.27 6.14 5.24
CA MET A 75 -7.67 6.31 4.85
C MET A 75 -8.27 7.48 5.61
N SER A 76 -9.09 8.27 4.95
CA SER A 76 -9.90 9.31 5.59
C SER A 76 -11.32 9.27 5.07
N PHE A 77 -12.28 9.58 5.96
CA PHE A 77 -13.71 9.66 5.63
C PHE A 77 -14.43 10.56 6.62
N ILE A 78 -15.65 10.96 6.28
CA ILE A 78 -16.52 11.76 7.12
C ILE A 78 -17.77 10.93 7.45
N LEU A 79 -18.14 10.87 8.73
CA LEU A 79 -19.42 10.33 9.16
C LEU A 79 -20.41 11.46 9.41
N ASP A 80 -21.55 11.42 8.73
CA ASP A 80 -22.68 12.32 8.97
C ASP A 80 -23.49 11.85 10.17
N ASP A 81 -23.25 12.46 11.34
CA ASP A 81 -23.90 12.04 12.59
C ASP A 81 -25.32 12.61 12.72
N THR A 82 -25.61 13.70 12.04
CA THR A 82 -26.99 14.25 11.98
C THR A 82 -27.91 13.24 11.30
N ALA A 83 -27.53 12.74 10.13
CA ALA A 83 -28.30 11.73 9.43
C ALA A 83 -28.38 10.40 10.19
N ALA A 84 -27.36 10.05 10.96
CA ALA A 84 -27.30 8.85 11.78
C ALA A 84 -28.04 8.99 13.14
N GLY A 85 -28.53 10.17 13.50
CA GLY A 85 -29.25 10.40 14.74
C GLY A 85 -28.38 10.50 15.99
N GLY A 86 -27.13 10.94 15.87
CA GLY A 86 -26.21 11.17 16.97
C GLY A 86 -25.50 9.90 17.48
N VAL A 87 -25.47 8.83 16.68
CA VAL A 87 -24.90 7.53 17.13
C VAL A 87 -23.38 7.50 17.09
N PHE A 88 -22.74 8.39 16.32
CA PHE A 88 -21.28 8.48 16.19
C PHE A 88 -20.67 9.43 17.23
N ASN A 89 -21.48 10.11 18.03
CA ASN A 89 -21.02 10.99 19.08
C ASN A 89 -20.32 10.20 20.20
N PRO A 90 -19.02 10.41 20.46
CA PRO A 90 -18.27 9.68 21.48
C PRO A 90 -18.77 9.97 22.92
N PHE A 91 -19.54 11.04 23.13
CA PHE A 91 -20.11 11.40 24.42
C PHE A 91 -21.54 10.88 24.62
N ALA A 92 -22.13 10.23 23.62
CA ALA A 92 -23.49 9.66 23.70
C ALA A 92 -23.47 8.36 24.50
N ASN A 93 -23.41 8.46 25.84
CA ASN A 93 -23.31 7.34 26.77
C ASN A 93 -24.51 6.38 26.78
N GLN A 94 -25.57 6.69 26.07
CA GLN A 94 -26.74 5.83 25.81
C GLN A 94 -26.77 5.32 24.37
N GLY A 95 -25.77 5.69 23.55
CA GLY A 95 -25.69 5.31 22.14
C GLY A 95 -25.31 3.83 21.94
N PRO A 96 -25.58 3.29 20.73
CA PRO A 96 -25.31 1.88 20.44
C PRO A 96 -23.81 1.54 20.39
N TYR A 97 -22.95 2.55 20.26
CA TYR A 97 -21.49 2.41 20.20
C TYR A 97 -20.79 2.87 21.48
N TYR A 98 -21.49 2.93 22.60
CA TYR A 98 -20.91 3.26 23.89
C TYR A 98 -20.86 2.02 24.79
N ASP A 99 -19.69 1.68 25.31
CA ASP A 99 -19.52 0.59 26.29
C ASP A 99 -19.85 1.09 27.69
N THR A 100 -21.07 0.81 28.13
CA THR A 100 -21.54 1.21 29.48
C THR A 100 -20.85 0.44 30.60
N SER A 101 -20.26 -0.73 30.31
CA SER A 101 -19.57 -1.55 31.32
C SER A 101 -18.19 -0.99 31.65
N ASN A 102 -17.47 -0.49 30.64
CA ASN A 102 -16.15 0.12 30.79
C ASN A 102 -16.20 1.65 30.80
N THR A 103 -17.38 2.24 30.57
CA THR A 103 -17.60 3.68 30.55
C THR A 103 -16.72 4.38 29.48
N GLU A 104 -16.64 3.79 28.27
CA GLU A 104 -15.83 4.29 27.18
C GLU A 104 -16.55 4.24 25.83
N PRO A 105 -16.21 5.13 24.86
CA PRO A 105 -16.74 5.03 23.52
C PRO A 105 -16.16 3.81 22.79
N GLY A 106 -17.01 3.05 22.10
CA GLY A 106 -16.56 1.93 21.26
C GLY A 106 -15.87 2.39 19.99
N LEU A 107 -16.35 3.50 19.40
CA LEU A 107 -15.68 4.15 18.27
C LEU A 107 -14.67 5.16 18.81
N ALA A 108 -13.39 4.86 18.68
CA ALA A 108 -12.30 5.61 19.32
C ALA A 108 -10.99 5.44 18.51
N PRO A 109 -10.00 6.30 18.75
CA PRO A 109 -8.65 6.09 18.21
C PRO A 109 -8.10 4.70 18.53
N MET A 110 -7.24 4.18 17.66
CA MET A 110 -6.61 2.86 17.69
C MET A 110 -7.55 1.67 17.45
N ARG A 111 -8.84 1.88 17.23
CA ARG A 111 -9.74 0.81 16.77
C ARG A 111 -9.42 0.43 15.32
N GLN A 112 -9.55 -0.85 14.99
CA GLN A 112 -9.37 -1.34 13.63
C GLN A 112 -10.48 -0.82 12.73
N VAL A 113 -10.14 -0.57 11.48
CA VAL A 113 -11.07 -0.14 10.45
C VAL A 113 -10.81 -0.92 9.16
N ARG A 114 -11.88 -1.26 8.46
CA ARG A 114 -11.84 -1.98 7.19
C ARG A 114 -12.75 -1.33 6.19
N LEU A 115 -12.24 -1.14 5.00
CA LEU A 115 -13.06 -0.77 3.85
C LEU A 115 -13.06 -1.93 2.86
N LYS A 116 -14.24 -2.40 2.51
CA LYS A 116 -14.45 -3.48 1.55
C LYS A 116 -15.27 -2.99 0.37
N ARG A 117 -15.03 -3.57 -0.79
CA ARG A 117 -15.98 -3.59 -1.88
C ARG A 117 -16.41 -5.05 -2.10
N GLU A 118 -17.68 -5.33 -1.86
CA GLU A 118 -18.20 -6.69 -1.76
C GLU A 118 -17.42 -7.52 -0.73
N ASN A 119 -16.61 -8.49 -1.18
CA ASN A 119 -15.78 -9.32 -0.31
C ASN A 119 -14.29 -8.91 -0.30
N GLU A 120 -13.90 -7.98 -1.20
CA GLU A 120 -12.51 -7.57 -1.36
C GLU A 120 -12.17 -6.39 -0.45
N LEU A 121 -11.13 -6.54 0.36
CA LEU A 121 -10.59 -5.44 1.15
C LEU A 121 -9.89 -4.43 0.23
N LEU A 122 -10.20 -3.16 0.41
CA LEU A 122 -9.48 -2.04 -0.23
C LEU A 122 -8.50 -1.40 0.74
N PHE A 123 -8.79 -1.50 2.04
CA PHE A 123 -7.95 -0.98 3.10
C PHE A 123 -8.26 -1.67 4.44
N ALA A 124 -7.19 -1.97 5.18
CA ALA A 124 -7.25 -2.34 6.59
C ALA A 124 -6.23 -1.51 7.38
N GLY A 125 -6.61 -1.03 8.56
CA GLY A 125 -5.74 -0.20 9.39
C GLY A 125 -6.41 0.16 10.71
N ARG A 126 -5.93 1.26 11.33
CA ARG A 126 -6.42 1.75 12.62
C ARG A 126 -6.77 3.22 12.54
N ILE A 127 -7.75 3.64 13.33
CA ILE A 127 -8.12 5.04 13.50
C ILE A 127 -6.97 5.75 14.23
N THR A 128 -6.43 6.82 13.63
CA THR A 128 -5.44 7.69 14.28
C THR A 128 -6.13 8.91 14.91
N ASP A 129 -7.13 9.46 14.23
CA ASP A 129 -7.87 10.63 14.68
C ASP A 129 -9.37 10.42 14.50
N TYR A 130 -10.15 10.83 15.51
CA TYR A 130 -11.60 10.78 15.53
C TYR A 130 -12.12 12.15 16.00
N ASP A 131 -12.21 13.08 15.05
CA ASP A 131 -12.51 14.49 15.33
C ASP A 131 -14.00 14.76 15.14
N TYR A 132 -14.72 15.05 16.25
CA TYR A 132 -16.14 15.32 16.24
C TYR A 132 -16.41 16.83 16.17
N GLU A 133 -17.22 17.24 15.21
CA GLU A 133 -17.65 18.63 15.02
C GLU A 133 -19.15 18.78 15.33
N PHE A 134 -19.47 19.63 16.31
CA PHE A 134 -20.85 20.00 16.66
C PHE A 134 -21.27 21.26 15.89
N GLY A 135 -22.22 21.11 15.00
CA GLY A 135 -22.84 22.22 14.29
C GLY A 135 -24.01 22.84 15.06
N LEU A 136 -23.97 24.14 15.33
CA LEU A 136 -25.12 24.85 15.92
C LEU A 136 -26.34 24.86 15.00
N ASP A 137 -26.17 24.61 13.73
CA ASP A 137 -27.21 24.45 12.70
C ASP A 137 -27.75 23.00 12.62
N GLY A 138 -27.23 22.10 13.46
CA GLY A 138 -27.63 20.70 13.51
C GLY A 138 -26.93 19.83 12.44
N ASN A 139 -25.78 20.26 11.91
CA ASN A 139 -24.96 19.48 11.00
C ASN A 139 -23.75 18.89 11.77
N ASP A 140 -24.01 17.89 12.58
CA ASP A 140 -22.96 17.20 13.33
C ASP A 140 -22.24 16.18 12.44
N SER A 141 -20.93 16.15 12.51
CA SER A 141 -20.10 15.22 11.72
C SER A 141 -18.86 14.76 12.44
N VAL A 142 -18.30 13.64 11.99
CA VAL A 142 -17.03 13.12 12.48
C VAL A 142 -16.06 13.01 11.32
N SER A 143 -14.91 13.64 11.44
CA SER A 143 -13.79 13.45 10.54
C SER A 143 -12.88 12.35 11.09
N VAL A 144 -12.79 11.23 10.37
CA VAL A 144 -11.99 10.07 10.78
C VAL A 144 -10.77 9.95 9.88
N ARG A 145 -9.59 9.80 10.50
CA ARG A 145 -8.34 9.48 9.82
C ARG A 145 -7.81 8.16 10.33
N CYS A 146 -7.29 7.38 9.40
CA CYS A 146 -6.77 6.04 9.66
C CYS A 146 -5.41 5.87 9.00
N ALA A 147 -4.60 5.01 9.59
CA ALA A 147 -3.33 4.58 9.01
C ALA A 147 -3.16 3.06 9.17
N ASP A 148 -2.34 2.48 8.31
CA ASP A 148 -1.91 1.08 8.44
C ASP A 148 -0.87 0.90 9.56
N ASP A 149 -0.36 -0.32 9.69
CA ASP A 149 0.56 -0.67 10.76
C ASP A 149 1.96 0.01 10.66
N PHE A 150 2.30 0.65 9.54
CA PHE A 150 3.49 1.52 9.48
C PHE A 150 3.40 2.67 10.47
N TYR A 151 2.18 3.13 10.80
CA TYR A 151 1.99 4.11 11.86
C TYR A 151 2.50 3.61 13.22
N LEU A 152 2.25 2.34 13.55
CA LEU A 152 2.72 1.73 14.80
C LEU A 152 4.25 1.63 14.80
N LEU A 153 4.84 1.11 13.72
CA LEU A 153 6.28 0.98 13.57
C LEU A 153 7.01 2.33 13.59
N ALA A 154 6.35 3.41 13.15
CA ALA A 154 6.87 4.77 13.22
C ALA A 154 6.86 5.36 14.65
N GLN A 155 6.06 4.81 15.55
CA GLN A 155 6.01 5.22 16.98
C GLN A 155 6.90 4.35 17.87
N THR A 156 7.40 3.23 17.35
CA THR A 156 8.20 2.28 18.15
C THR A 156 9.67 2.64 18.09
N ILE A 157 10.29 2.76 19.25
CA ILE A 157 11.72 3.00 19.42
C ILE A 157 12.40 1.68 19.76
N LEU A 158 13.48 1.36 19.04
CA LEU A 158 14.29 0.16 19.25
C LEU A 158 15.26 0.35 20.41
N ASP A 159 15.47 -0.73 21.16
CA ASP A 159 16.51 -0.81 22.18
C ASP A 159 17.88 -1.11 21.56
N ASP A 160 18.94 -0.92 22.36
CA ASP A 160 20.31 -1.28 21.99
C ASP A 160 20.42 -2.80 21.82
N THR A 161 20.49 -3.23 20.56
CA THR A 161 20.44 -4.65 20.20
C THR A 161 21.58 -5.03 19.27
N SER A 162 22.27 -6.11 19.63
CA SER A 162 23.32 -6.68 18.79
C SER A 162 22.72 -7.33 17.54
N THR A 163 23.21 -6.93 16.38
CA THR A 163 22.81 -7.49 15.08
C THR A 163 23.91 -8.41 14.54
N SER A 164 23.54 -9.39 13.72
CA SER A 164 24.47 -10.26 13.02
C SER A 164 24.30 -10.08 11.51
N LYS A 165 25.33 -10.42 10.73
CA LYS A 165 25.19 -10.44 9.27
C LYS A 165 24.08 -11.43 8.85
N GLN A 166 23.15 -10.97 8.01
CA GLN A 166 22.02 -11.77 7.55
C GLN A 166 21.37 -11.15 6.31
N TYR A 167 20.53 -11.91 5.62
CA TYR A 167 19.73 -11.40 4.49
C TYR A 167 18.72 -10.35 4.95
N THR A 168 18.35 -9.47 4.04
CA THR A 168 17.43 -8.34 4.28
C THR A 168 16.11 -8.78 4.90
N GLY A 169 15.43 -9.78 4.36
CA GLY A 169 14.17 -10.27 4.93
C GLY A 169 14.35 -10.92 6.29
N ALA A 170 15.44 -11.64 6.51
CA ALA A 170 15.79 -12.19 7.83
C ALA A 170 16.02 -11.06 8.86
N ARG A 171 16.66 -9.95 8.44
CA ARG A 171 16.86 -8.76 9.28
C ARG A 171 15.52 -8.09 9.60
N ILE A 172 14.62 -7.96 8.61
CA ILE A 172 13.28 -7.42 8.82
C ILE A 172 12.55 -8.25 9.87
N ASN A 173 12.49 -9.57 9.71
CA ASN A 173 11.85 -10.47 10.68
C ASN A 173 12.49 -10.35 12.07
N ALA A 174 13.82 -10.30 12.16
CA ALA A 174 14.51 -10.17 13.44
C ALA A 174 14.15 -8.85 14.19
N VAL A 175 13.95 -7.76 13.47
CA VAL A 175 13.50 -6.49 14.06
C VAL A 175 12.04 -6.58 14.50
N LEU A 176 11.18 -7.20 13.69
CA LEU A 176 9.76 -7.38 14.03
C LEU A 176 9.54 -8.30 15.24
N ASP A 177 10.49 -9.19 15.51
CA ASP A 177 10.47 -10.12 16.65
C ASP A 177 11.06 -9.53 17.94
N LEU A 178 11.60 -8.30 17.90
CA LEU A 178 12.10 -7.65 19.12
C LEU A 178 10.97 -7.38 20.10
N ALA A 179 11.25 -7.49 21.40
CA ALA A 179 10.23 -7.40 22.45
C ALA A 179 9.52 -6.03 22.49
N GLU A 180 10.21 -4.96 22.10
CA GLU A 180 9.67 -3.61 22.02
C GLU A 180 8.81 -3.38 20.76
N VAL A 181 8.97 -4.21 19.73
CA VAL A 181 8.16 -4.18 18.50
C VAL A 181 7.00 -5.16 18.60
N ASP A 182 7.29 -6.39 19.00
CA ASP A 182 6.34 -7.50 19.20
C ASP A 182 5.28 -7.59 18.08
N TYR A 183 5.74 -7.47 16.83
CA TYR A 183 4.83 -7.47 15.68
C TYR A 183 4.30 -8.89 15.43
N PRO A 184 2.98 -9.08 15.23
CA PRO A 184 2.41 -10.41 15.07
C PRO A 184 3.08 -11.21 13.94
N SER A 185 3.33 -12.50 14.18
CA SER A 185 3.87 -13.43 13.20
C SER A 185 2.77 -14.16 12.42
N GLY A 186 3.16 -14.99 11.44
CA GLY A 186 2.23 -15.77 10.63
C GLY A 186 1.48 -14.91 9.62
N ALA A 187 0.17 -14.95 9.61
CA ALA A 187 -0.67 -14.28 8.62
C ALA A 187 -0.59 -12.72 8.63
N ALA A 188 0.05 -12.12 9.63
CA ALA A 188 0.20 -10.67 9.72
C ALA A 188 1.40 -10.13 8.91
N ARG A 189 2.28 -11.01 8.43
CA ARG A 189 3.47 -10.63 7.66
C ARG A 189 3.77 -11.61 6.54
N ASP A 190 4.16 -11.07 5.40
CA ASP A 190 4.68 -11.81 4.23
C ASP A 190 6.05 -11.23 3.85
N ILE A 191 7.11 -11.82 4.40
CA ILE A 191 8.48 -11.31 4.29
C ILE A 191 9.31 -12.30 3.49
N ALA A 192 9.63 -11.94 2.24
CA ALA A 192 10.59 -12.66 1.41
C ALA A 192 11.96 -12.72 2.11
N THR A 193 12.74 -13.76 1.85
CA THR A 193 14.05 -13.94 2.49
C THR A 193 15.02 -12.80 2.17
N GLY A 194 14.91 -12.24 0.96
CA GLY A 194 15.87 -11.31 0.40
C GLY A 194 17.09 -12.01 -0.21
N THR A 195 17.76 -11.32 -1.10
CA THR A 195 18.95 -11.84 -1.81
C THR A 195 20.23 -11.13 -1.40
N VAL A 196 20.10 -9.98 -0.75
CA VAL A 196 21.21 -9.12 -0.34
C VAL A 196 21.50 -9.31 1.15
N GLU A 197 22.78 -9.46 1.50
CA GLU A 197 23.23 -9.54 2.89
C GLU A 197 23.52 -8.14 3.46
N VAL A 198 22.91 -7.85 4.59
CA VAL A 198 23.20 -6.65 5.38
C VAL A 198 24.17 -6.96 6.51
N GLY A 199 25.11 -6.07 6.72
CA GLY A 199 26.12 -6.20 7.77
C GLY A 199 25.55 -6.12 9.18
N GLY A 200 26.34 -6.49 10.16
CA GLY A 200 25.96 -6.46 11.57
C GLY A 200 27.15 -6.66 12.49
N GLY A 201 26.91 -6.46 13.78
CA GLY A 201 27.90 -6.54 14.85
C GLY A 201 28.74 -5.28 15.04
N GLY A 202 29.30 -5.08 16.20
CA GLY A 202 30.13 -3.93 16.53
C GLY A 202 29.39 -2.60 16.37
N ASP A 203 29.97 -1.70 15.57
CA ASP A 203 29.42 -0.36 15.29
C ASP A 203 28.12 -0.36 14.46
N TYR A 204 27.66 -1.54 14.04
CA TYR A 204 26.45 -1.73 13.22
C TYR A 204 25.29 -2.34 13.99
N ASN A 205 25.42 -2.40 15.32
CA ASN A 205 24.31 -2.76 16.19
C ASN A 205 23.22 -1.69 16.13
N LEU A 206 21.99 -2.11 16.44
CA LEU A 206 20.90 -1.16 16.64
C LEU A 206 21.20 -0.29 17.86
N GLU A 207 21.12 1.01 17.70
CA GLU A 207 21.32 1.97 18.79
C GLU A 207 19.97 2.32 19.43
N LEU A 208 19.99 2.48 20.75
CA LEU A 208 18.84 3.00 21.49
C LEU A 208 18.38 4.33 20.91
N GLY A 209 17.09 4.44 20.63
CA GLY A 209 16.48 5.65 20.06
C GLY A 209 16.23 5.57 18.57
N THR A 210 16.64 4.49 17.89
CA THR A 210 16.32 4.26 16.48
C THR A 210 14.84 3.94 16.34
N ILE A 211 14.16 4.61 15.41
CA ILE A 211 12.74 4.32 15.08
C ILE A 211 12.68 3.04 14.24
N ALA A 212 11.81 2.12 14.62
CA ALA A 212 11.69 0.81 13.97
C ALA A 212 11.43 0.92 12.46
N LEU A 213 10.48 1.76 12.04
CA LEU A 213 10.18 1.96 10.63
C LEU A 213 11.36 2.52 9.83
N ASP A 214 12.09 3.47 10.39
CA ASP A 214 13.23 4.08 9.71
C ASP A 214 14.36 3.07 9.51
N TYR A 215 14.60 2.20 10.49
CA TYR A 215 15.57 1.13 10.34
C TYR A 215 15.12 0.08 9.31
N LEU A 216 13.85 -0.33 9.34
CA LEU A 216 13.29 -1.26 8.32
C LEU A 216 13.40 -0.68 6.90
N ARG A 217 13.18 0.62 6.73
CA ARG A 217 13.38 1.33 5.47
C ARG A 217 14.85 1.35 5.03
N LEU A 218 15.78 1.48 5.99
CA LEU A 218 17.21 1.42 5.70
C LEU A 218 17.61 0.02 5.24
N VAL A 219 17.07 -1.05 5.84
CA VAL A 219 17.25 -2.44 5.40
C VAL A 219 16.69 -2.63 4.00
N ASN A 220 15.46 -2.18 3.74
CA ASN A 220 14.83 -2.24 2.42
C ASN A 220 15.64 -1.46 1.35
N ALA A 221 16.21 -0.32 1.72
CA ALA A 221 17.02 0.50 0.80
C ALA A 221 18.32 -0.19 0.36
N ALA A 222 18.88 -1.10 1.17
CA ALA A 222 20.06 -1.88 0.81
C ALA A 222 19.77 -2.84 -0.36
N GLU A 223 18.56 -3.39 -0.44
CA GLU A 223 18.15 -4.28 -1.52
C GLU A 223 17.36 -3.61 -2.63
N ARG A 224 16.78 -2.43 -2.36
CA ARG A 224 15.79 -1.79 -3.24
C ARG A 224 14.55 -2.66 -3.50
N GLY A 225 14.16 -3.42 -2.48
CA GLY A 225 12.92 -4.16 -2.45
C GLY A 225 11.69 -3.25 -2.26
N ARG A 226 10.53 -3.87 -2.08
CA ARG A 226 9.29 -3.19 -1.72
C ARG A 226 8.91 -3.60 -0.30
N LEU A 227 8.88 -2.65 0.62
CA LEU A 227 8.38 -2.84 1.98
C LEU A 227 7.13 -1.98 2.15
N PHE A 228 5.97 -2.59 2.32
CA PHE A 228 4.66 -1.91 2.40
C PHE A 228 3.68 -2.74 3.23
N VAL A 229 2.54 -2.15 3.53
CA VAL A 229 1.38 -2.88 4.07
C VAL A 229 0.37 -3.03 2.94
N ASP A 230 -0.06 -4.27 2.68
CA ASP A 230 -1.01 -4.57 1.62
C ASP A 230 -2.45 -4.13 1.97
N ARG A 231 -3.40 -4.37 1.06
CA ARG A 231 -4.81 -4.02 1.26
C ARG A 231 -5.48 -4.78 2.41
N GLU A 232 -4.96 -5.94 2.76
CA GLU A 232 -5.46 -6.81 3.83
C GLU A 232 -4.86 -6.46 5.20
N GLY A 233 -3.87 -5.54 5.23
CA GLY A 233 -3.17 -5.14 6.44
C GLY A 233 -1.96 -6.03 6.76
N VAL A 234 -1.47 -6.82 5.79
CA VAL A 234 -0.29 -7.66 5.94
C VAL A 234 0.97 -6.86 5.65
N LEU A 235 1.92 -6.89 6.57
CA LEU A 235 3.23 -6.29 6.34
C LEU A 235 4.02 -7.15 5.35
N THR A 236 4.27 -6.61 4.17
CA THR A 236 4.84 -7.32 3.03
C THR A 236 6.21 -6.77 2.67
N PHE A 237 7.17 -7.66 2.48
CA PHE A 237 8.47 -7.36 1.90
C PHE A 237 8.71 -8.22 0.66
N GLN A 238 8.88 -7.58 -0.49
CA GLN A 238 9.27 -8.18 -1.76
C GLN A 238 10.72 -7.81 -2.06
N GLU A 239 11.54 -8.79 -2.32
CA GLU A 239 12.93 -8.58 -2.73
C GLU A 239 13.03 -8.02 -4.15
N ARG A 240 14.13 -7.31 -4.48
CA ARG A 240 14.33 -6.73 -5.81
C ARG A 240 14.30 -7.77 -6.94
N ILE A 241 14.93 -8.91 -6.74
CA ILE A 241 15.06 -9.97 -7.75
C ILE A 241 13.78 -10.80 -7.84
N GLY A 242 13.06 -10.96 -6.74
CA GLY A 242 11.77 -11.66 -6.69
C GLY A 242 10.60 -10.87 -7.28
N GLN A 243 10.84 -9.71 -7.86
CA GLN A 243 9.87 -8.97 -8.67
C GLN A 243 9.75 -9.60 -10.06
N THR A 244 9.61 -10.92 -10.09
CA THR A 244 9.25 -11.66 -11.30
C THR A 244 7.83 -11.24 -11.63
N LEU A 245 7.67 -10.46 -12.69
CA LEU A 245 6.36 -10.01 -13.07
C LEU A 245 5.64 -11.17 -13.74
N SER A 246 4.53 -11.55 -13.16
CA SER A 246 3.48 -12.33 -13.82
C SER A 246 2.94 -11.55 -15.03
N ALA A 247 2.24 -12.23 -15.92
CA ALA A 247 1.44 -11.56 -16.94
C ALA A 247 0.59 -10.45 -16.31
N PRO A 248 0.35 -9.33 -17.02
CA PRO A 248 -0.42 -8.22 -16.48
C PRO A 248 -1.78 -8.68 -15.96
N VAL A 249 -2.08 -8.36 -14.70
CA VAL A 249 -3.38 -8.68 -14.08
C VAL A 249 -4.52 -7.87 -14.72
N VAL A 250 -4.19 -6.70 -15.27
CA VAL A 250 -5.11 -5.82 -15.99
C VAL A 250 -4.38 -5.12 -17.12
N SER A 251 -5.04 -5.03 -18.29
CA SER A 251 -4.56 -4.27 -19.44
C SER A 251 -5.50 -3.09 -19.70
N PHE A 252 -4.95 -1.90 -19.70
CA PHE A 252 -5.66 -0.66 -19.97
C PHE A 252 -5.38 -0.16 -21.39
N CYS A 253 -6.44 0.20 -22.14
CA CYS A 253 -6.30 0.71 -23.49
C CYS A 253 -7.40 1.71 -23.85
N ASP A 254 -7.09 2.66 -24.74
CA ASP A 254 -8.10 3.50 -25.42
C ASP A 254 -8.57 2.89 -26.75
N CYS A 255 -8.17 1.67 -27.06
CA CYS A 255 -8.50 0.91 -28.25
C CYS A 255 -9.90 0.26 -28.25
N GLY A 256 -10.56 0.20 -27.09
CA GLY A 256 -11.91 -0.35 -26.93
C GLY A 256 -11.97 -1.88 -26.76
N THR A 257 -10.85 -2.58 -26.69
CA THR A 257 -10.77 -4.03 -26.47
C THR A 257 -10.51 -4.39 -25.00
N ASP A 258 -9.76 -3.56 -24.30
CA ASP A 258 -9.33 -3.77 -22.92
C ASP A 258 -10.07 -2.84 -21.94
N TYR A 259 -9.53 -2.70 -20.72
CA TYR A 259 -10.15 -1.87 -19.69
C TYR A 259 -10.03 -0.40 -20.05
N PRO A 260 -11.13 0.36 -20.10
CA PRO A 260 -11.08 1.79 -20.37
C PRO A 260 -10.47 2.54 -19.18
N TYR A 261 -9.68 3.53 -19.45
CA TYR A 261 -9.19 4.47 -18.46
C TYR A 261 -9.76 5.88 -18.68
N ARG A 262 -9.75 6.70 -17.63
CA ARG A 262 -10.16 8.10 -17.68
C ARG A 262 -9.02 9.04 -18.04
N ASN A 263 -7.86 8.78 -17.47
CA ASN A 263 -6.65 9.58 -17.66
C ASN A 263 -5.40 8.72 -17.52
N VAL A 264 -4.34 9.09 -18.23
CA VAL A 264 -2.99 8.54 -18.08
C VAL A 264 -1.99 9.69 -18.01
N ASP A 265 -1.03 9.58 -17.11
CA ASP A 265 0.08 10.51 -17.01
C ASP A 265 1.32 9.88 -17.60
N ILE A 266 2.02 10.63 -18.44
CA ILE A 266 3.28 10.22 -19.06
C ILE A 266 4.35 11.21 -18.64
N SER A 267 5.47 10.70 -18.12
CA SER A 267 6.65 11.48 -17.82
C SER A 267 7.73 11.21 -18.89
N PHE A 268 8.35 12.26 -19.34
CA PHE A 268 9.53 12.21 -20.23
C PHE A 268 10.46 13.35 -19.83
N GLY A 269 11.23 13.13 -18.77
CA GLY A 269 12.06 14.17 -18.16
C GLY A 269 13.50 13.75 -17.95
N ALA A 270 14.41 14.72 -18.01
CA ALA A 270 15.82 14.51 -17.73
C ALA A 270 16.12 14.25 -16.23
N ASP A 271 15.15 14.50 -15.36
CA ASP A 271 15.20 14.21 -13.93
C ASP A 271 15.27 12.70 -13.61
N LYS A 272 14.92 11.87 -14.59
CA LYS A 272 15.02 10.40 -14.50
C LYS A 272 16.37 9.86 -14.97
N VAL A 273 17.23 10.71 -15.57
CA VAL A 273 18.57 10.31 -16.02
C VAL A 273 19.49 10.21 -14.80
N VAL A 274 20.12 9.05 -14.64
CA VAL A 274 21.17 8.78 -13.66
C VAL A 274 22.32 8.10 -14.40
N ASN A 275 23.37 8.84 -14.72
CA ASN A 275 24.50 8.33 -15.51
C ASN A 275 25.82 8.24 -14.75
N LEU A 276 25.76 8.47 -13.42
CA LEU A 276 26.87 8.25 -12.50
C LEU A 276 26.28 7.86 -11.14
N VAL A 277 26.58 6.66 -10.68
CA VAL A 277 26.08 6.15 -9.40
C VAL A 277 27.23 5.84 -8.47
N PHE A 278 27.10 6.25 -7.22
CA PHE A 278 28.00 5.88 -6.13
C PHE A 278 27.19 5.14 -5.05
N VAL A 279 27.64 3.95 -4.68
CA VAL A 279 27.05 3.17 -3.58
C VAL A 279 28.13 2.91 -2.53
N GLN A 280 27.86 3.33 -1.30
CA GLN A 280 28.75 3.12 -0.17
C GLN A 280 28.37 1.83 0.56
N THR A 281 29.33 0.94 0.79
CA THR A 281 29.16 -0.21 1.68
C THR A 281 29.22 0.20 3.14
N ILE A 282 28.78 -0.68 4.04
CA ILE A 282 28.85 -0.52 5.49
C ILE A 282 30.30 -0.26 5.97
N ASN A 283 31.29 -0.79 5.25
CA ASN A 283 32.72 -0.60 5.53
C ASN A 283 33.31 0.70 4.94
N ASN A 284 32.45 1.67 4.58
CA ASN A 284 32.82 2.94 4.00
C ASN A 284 33.59 2.86 2.64
N LYS A 285 33.46 1.77 1.91
CA LYS A 285 33.97 1.66 0.54
C LYS A 285 32.92 2.09 -0.46
N PHE A 286 33.34 2.73 -1.56
CA PHE A 286 32.45 3.13 -2.62
C PHE A 286 32.60 2.21 -3.83
N LYS A 287 31.47 1.84 -4.43
CA LYS A 287 31.36 1.25 -5.76
C LYS A 287 30.70 2.24 -6.69
N THR A 288 31.05 2.15 -7.96
CA THR A 288 30.65 3.18 -8.94
C THR A 288 30.24 2.52 -10.25
N ALA A 289 29.09 2.97 -10.78
CA ALA A 289 28.67 2.69 -12.16
C ALA A 289 28.58 4.00 -12.94
N SER A 290 28.93 3.99 -14.23
CA SER A 290 28.91 5.20 -15.06
C SER A 290 28.64 4.91 -16.51
N ASP A 291 27.82 5.76 -17.15
CA ASP A 291 27.60 5.78 -18.60
C ASP A 291 28.20 7.07 -19.21
N THR A 292 29.40 6.96 -19.79
CA THR A 292 30.11 8.09 -20.34
C THR A 292 29.48 8.61 -21.66
N ALA A 293 28.73 7.79 -22.37
CA ALA A 293 28.01 8.22 -23.58
C ALA A 293 26.84 9.14 -23.17
N SER A 294 26.03 8.70 -22.21
CA SER A 294 24.96 9.51 -21.63
C SER A 294 25.49 10.83 -21.02
N GLN A 295 26.63 10.81 -20.34
CA GLN A 295 27.26 12.02 -19.81
C GLN A 295 27.62 13.04 -20.87
N GLY A 296 27.93 12.57 -22.08
CA GLY A 296 28.17 13.44 -23.26
C GLY A 296 26.90 14.16 -23.71
N ASP A 297 25.76 13.52 -23.63
CA ASP A 297 24.47 14.04 -24.11
C ASP A 297 23.70 14.81 -23.05
N TYR A 298 23.71 14.33 -21.78
CA TYR A 298 22.88 14.81 -20.68
C TYR A 298 23.66 15.42 -19.52
N PHE A 299 24.95 15.66 -19.68
CA PHE A 299 25.86 16.06 -18.61
C PHE A 299 25.91 15.01 -17.47
N ILE A 300 26.73 15.27 -16.45
CA ILE A 300 26.83 14.36 -15.32
C ILE A 300 25.59 14.50 -14.41
N GLN A 301 24.80 13.42 -14.33
CA GLN A 301 23.66 13.27 -13.43
C GLN A 301 24.00 12.21 -12.39
N THR A 302 24.31 12.65 -11.17
CA THR A 302 24.87 11.77 -10.13
C THR A 302 23.80 11.35 -9.13
N LEU A 303 23.75 10.05 -8.82
CA LEU A 303 23.06 9.49 -7.66
C LEU A 303 24.11 8.96 -6.68
N SER A 304 24.03 9.37 -5.41
CA SER A 304 24.92 8.89 -4.36
C SER A 304 24.13 8.27 -3.23
N ILE A 305 24.41 7.01 -2.92
CA ILE A 305 23.83 6.28 -1.78
C ILE A 305 24.91 6.12 -0.73
N THR A 306 24.69 6.73 0.42
CA THR A 306 25.60 6.70 1.57
C THR A 306 24.87 6.12 2.78
N GLY A 307 25.62 5.58 3.74
CA GLY A 307 25.05 4.98 4.95
C GLY A 307 24.30 3.68 4.70
N SER A 308 24.60 2.98 3.60
CA SER A 308 23.98 1.70 3.27
C SER A 308 24.45 0.60 4.23
N LEU A 309 23.57 -0.37 4.50
CA LEU A 309 23.88 -1.57 5.28
C LEU A 309 24.51 -2.70 4.43
N LEU A 310 24.79 -2.47 3.15
CA LEU A 310 25.40 -3.45 2.26
C LEU A 310 26.77 -3.91 2.79
N ASP A 311 26.92 -5.22 2.98
CA ASP A 311 28.16 -5.78 3.55
C ASP A 311 29.23 -6.04 2.48
N THR A 312 28.83 -6.44 1.28
CA THR A 312 29.78 -6.88 0.26
C THR A 312 30.02 -5.83 -0.85
N ASP A 313 31.24 -5.85 -1.40
CA ASP A 313 31.60 -5.03 -2.54
C ASP A 313 30.81 -5.44 -3.81
N ALA A 314 30.40 -6.70 -3.93
CA ALA A 314 29.64 -7.22 -5.05
C ALA A 314 28.20 -6.67 -5.02
N ASP A 315 27.49 -6.80 -3.90
CA ASP A 315 26.12 -6.29 -3.77
C ASP A 315 26.05 -4.77 -4.01
N ALA A 316 27.08 -4.03 -3.55
CA ALA A 316 27.14 -2.59 -3.78
C ALA A 316 27.40 -2.25 -5.27
N GLN A 317 28.19 -3.06 -5.99
CA GLN A 317 28.38 -2.89 -7.43
C GLN A 317 27.10 -3.23 -8.20
N ASP A 318 26.47 -4.36 -7.89
CA ASP A 318 25.19 -4.78 -8.50
C ASP A 318 24.09 -3.73 -8.30
N LEU A 319 24.03 -3.12 -7.10
CA LEU A 319 23.10 -2.01 -6.85
C LEU A 319 23.47 -0.77 -7.68
N ALA A 320 24.75 -0.44 -7.82
CA ALA A 320 25.17 0.71 -8.62
C ALA A 320 24.82 0.51 -10.11
N ASP A 321 25.05 -0.69 -10.64
CA ASP A 321 24.75 -1.02 -12.04
C ASP A 321 23.22 -1.04 -12.27
N TYR A 322 22.44 -1.54 -11.33
CA TYR A 322 20.97 -1.53 -11.38
C TYR A 322 20.37 -0.11 -11.42
N LEU A 323 20.97 0.82 -10.68
CA LEU A 323 20.47 2.20 -10.59
C LEU A 323 20.89 3.09 -11.76
N LEU A 324 21.78 2.59 -12.62
CA LEU A 324 22.24 3.33 -13.79
C LEU A 324 21.13 3.40 -14.84
N ASN A 325 20.67 4.62 -15.14
CA ASN A 325 19.65 4.90 -16.14
C ASN A 325 20.12 6.08 -17.01
N GLY A 326 20.84 5.76 -18.08
CA GLY A 326 21.55 6.75 -18.89
C GLY A 326 20.66 7.63 -19.77
N TYR A 327 19.48 7.20 -20.15
CA TYR A 327 18.64 7.90 -21.12
C TYR A 327 17.21 8.05 -20.64
N PRO A 328 16.57 9.22 -20.87
CA PRO A 328 15.16 9.39 -20.54
C PRO A 328 14.29 8.62 -21.53
N GLU A 329 13.31 7.91 -21.00
CA GLU A 329 12.29 7.22 -21.79
C GLU A 329 10.91 7.72 -21.42
N PRO A 330 9.99 7.91 -22.41
CA PRO A 330 8.60 8.19 -22.11
C PRO A 330 8.00 7.04 -21.29
N THR A 331 7.50 7.31 -20.10
CA THR A 331 6.98 6.29 -19.19
C THR A 331 5.63 6.71 -18.65
N PHE A 332 4.68 5.78 -18.62
CA PHE A 332 3.44 6.00 -17.89
C PHE A 332 3.76 5.99 -16.38
N THR A 333 3.36 7.06 -15.71
CA THR A 333 3.57 7.23 -14.26
C THR A 333 2.30 7.05 -13.46
N ALA A 334 1.13 7.14 -14.10
CA ALA A 334 -0.14 6.83 -13.47
C ALA A 334 -1.24 6.55 -14.51
N VAL A 335 -2.20 5.72 -14.11
CA VAL A 335 -3.47 5.54 -14.82
C VAL A 335 -4.64 5.74 -13.86
N GLU A 336 -5.66 6.48 -14.30
CA GLU A 336 -6.87 6.76 -13.52
C GLU A 336 -8.08 6.11 -14.19
N VAL A 337 -8.86 5.39 -13.40
CA VAL A 337 -10.00 4.58 -13.81
C VAL A 337 -11.25 4.99 -13.04
N ALA A 338 -12.35 5.25 -13.74
CA ALA A 338 -13.63 5.54 -13.11
C ALA A 338 -14.53 4.29 -13.16
N PHE A 339 -14.96 3.79 -12.02
CA PHE A 339 -15.79 2.57 -11.91
C PHE A 339 -17.11 2.69 -12.67
N ALA A 340 -17.64 3.89 -12.83
CA ALA A 340 -18.84 4.13 -13.63
C ALA A 340 -18.71 3.71 -15.11
N GLN A 341 -17.48 3.59 -15.62
CA GLN A 341 -17.18 3.19 -16.99
C GLN A 341 -16.96 1.69 -17.15
N LEU A 342 -16.91 0.95 -16.04
CA LEU A 342 -16.58 -0.48 -15.98
C LEU A 342 -17.83 -1.34 -15.82
N THR A 343 -17.78 -2.56 -16.32
CA THR A 343 -18.71 -3.64 -15.96
C THR A 343 -18.44 -4.13 -14.54
N ASP A 344 -19.38 -4.86 -13.94
CA ASP A 344 -19.22 -5.37 -12.56
C ASP A 344 -17.98 -6.29 -12.44
N GLY A 345 -17.79 -7.24 -13.35
CA GLY A 345 -16.61 -8.10 -13.34
C GLY A 345 -15.28 -7.34 -13.52
N GLN A 346 -15.29 -6.25 -14.30
CA GLN A 346 -14.11 -5.38 -14.42
C GLN A 346 -13.84 -4.61 -13.11
N ARG A 347 -14.89 -4.15 -12.41
CA ARG A 347 -14.76 -3.52 -11.10
C ARG A 347 -14.16 -4.47 -10.07
N ASP A 348 -14.58 -5.76 -10.10
CA ASP A 348 -14.06 -6.79 -9.22
C ASP A 348 -12.57 -6.99 -9.45
N THR A 349 -12.15 -7.18 -10.71
CA THR A 349 -10.73 -7.30 -11.06
C THR A 349 -9.92 -6.07 -10.63
N ILE A 350 -10.41 -4.84 -10.89
CA ILE A 350 -9.71 -3.62 -10.47
C ILE A 350 -9.59 -3.53 -8.94
N SER A 351 -10.57 -4.03 -8.20
CA SER A 351 -10.54 -4.03 -6.72
C SER A 351 -9.52 -5.00 -6.14
N THR A 352 -9.08 -6.01 -6.91
CA THR A 352 -8.06 -6.97 -6.46
C THR A 352 -6.62 -6.54 -6.75
N VAL A 353 -6.42 -5.54 -7.62
CA VAL A 353 -5.05 -5.05 -7.93
C VAL A 353 -4.39 -4.47 -6.69
N ASP A 354 -3.15 -4.89 -6.42
CA ASP A 354 -2.38 -4.40 -5.29
C ASP A 354 -0.96 -3.92 -5.67
N ILE A 355 -0.25 -3.37 -4.70
CA ILE A 355 1.12 -2.90 -4.86
C ILE A 355 2.01 -4.09 -5.23
N GLY A 356 2.82 -3.93 -6.27
CA GLY A 356 3.67 -4.97 -6.80
C GLY A 356 3.09 -5.73 -8.00
N ASP A 357 1.78 -5.66 -8.22
CA ASP A 357 1.16 -6.26 -9.39
C ASP A 357 1.64 -5.59 -10.68
N THR A 358 1.62 -6.35 -11.76
CA THR A 358 1.90 -5.84 -13.11
C THR A 358 0.60 -5.41 -13.78
N ILE A 359 0.60 -4.24 -14.39
CA ILE A 359 -0.46 -3.78 -15.28
C ILE A 359 0.12 -3.38 -16.64
N SER A 360 -0.65 -3.55 -17.69
CA SER A 360 -0.31 -3.03 -19.03
C SER A 360 -1.07 -1.76 -19.30
N ILE A 361 -0.40 -0.76 -19.87
CA ILE A 361 -1.02 0.49 -20.31
C ILE A 361 -0.64 0.72 -21.76
N GLU A 362 -1.68 0.88 -22.58
CA GLU A 362 -1.55 1.17 -24.01
C GLU A 362 -2.26 2.46 -24.36
N LYS A 363 -1.58 3.33 -25.10
CA LYS A 363 -2.10 4.59 -25.59
C LYS A 363 -1.83 4.75 -27.07
N GLU A 364 -2.89 5.01 -27.84
CA GLU A 364 -2.79 5.36 -29.25
C GLU A 364 -2.63 6.87 -29.47
N PHE A 365 -1.68 7.25 -30.29
CA PHE A 365 -1.46 8.63 -30.71
C PHE A 365 -1.72 8.76 -32.20
N ILE A 366 -2.63 9.65 -32.58
CA ILE A 366 -2.94 9.92 -33.98
C ILE A 366 -2.06 11.07 -34.47
N ASN A 367 -1.12 10.74 -35.37
CA ASN A 367 -0.22 11.69 -36.01
C ASN A 367 -0.57 11.82 -37.49
N GLY A 368 -1.54 12.67 -37.81
CA GLY A 368 -2.03 12.82 -39.19
C GLY A 368 -2.72 11.56 -39.70
N ALA A 369 -2.10 10.88 -40.68
CA ALA A 369 -2.66 9.63 -41.25
C ALA A 369 -2.06 8.36 -40.60
N THR A 370 -1.14 8.50 -39.64
CA THR A 370 -0.49 7.36 -38.97
C THR A 370 -0.86 7.31 -37.50
N THR A 371 -1.07 6.11 -36.99
CA THR A 371 -1.24 5.86 -35.56
C THR A 371 0.10 5.38 -35.01
N THR A 372 0.54 5.98 -33.94
CA THR A 372 1.69 5.53 -33.14
C THR A 372 1.17 5.06 -31.79
N GLN A 373 1.68 3.96 -31.31
CA GLN A 373 1.26 3.31 -30.08
C GLN A 373 2.40 3.33 -29.08
N LEU A 374 2.10 3.66 -27.85
CA LEU A 374 2.97 3.43 -26.70
C LEU A 374 2.30 2.39 -25.82
N ALA A 375 2.93 1.24 -25.68
CA ALA A 375 2.48 0.16 -24.82
C ALA A 375 3.61 -0.17 -23.83
N GLN A 376 3.28 -0.27 -22.54
CA GLN A 376 4.24 -0.59 -21.48
C GLN A 376 3.59 -1.48 -20.44
N GLU A 377 4.35 -2.46 -19.96
CA GLU A 377 4.04 -3.23 -18.76
C GLU A 377 4.79 -2.62 -17.59
N LEU A 378 4.06 -2.37 -16.52
CA LEU A 378 4.52 -1.54 -15.42
C LEU A 378 4.11 -2.16 -14.09
N ALA A 379 4.93 -2.00 -13.08
CA ALA A 379 4.56 -2.38 -11.73
C ALA A 379 3.74 -1.29 -11.06
N VAL A 380 2.74 -1.70 -10.27
CA VAL A 380 1.97 -0.82 -9.40
C VAL A 380 2.81 -0.47 -8.17
N GLU A 381 3.09 0.81 -7.97
CA GLU A 381 3.86 1.34 -6.85
C GLU A 381 2.98 1.96 -5.77
N GLY A 382 1.79 2.37 -6.14
CA GLY A 382 0.82 2.91 -5.18
C GLY A 382 -0.57 3.01 -5.77
N ILE A 383 -1.55 3.09 -4.88
CA ILE A 383 -2.97 3.06 -5.22
C ILE A 383 -3.69 4.15 -4.43
N GLU A 384 -4.51 4.93 -5.13
CA GLU A 384 -5.41 5.91 -4.51
C GLU A 384 -6.85 5.61 -4.91
N HIS A 385 -7.70 5.29 -3.93
CA HIS A 385 -9.15 5.20 -4.11
C HIS A 385 -9.80 6.48 -3.63
N ARG A 386 -10.70 7.02 -4.43
CA ARG A 386 -11.60 8.11 -4.06
C ARG A 386 -13.02 7.66 -4.28
N ILE A 387 -13.79 7.62 -3.20
CA ILE A 387 -15.19 7.18 -3.22
C ILE A 387 -16.03 8.30 -2.65
N ASP A 388 -16.82 8.95 -3.48
CA ASP A 388 -17.72 10.00 -3.07
C ASP A 388 -19.10 9.88 -3.75
N THR A 389 -20.06 10.63 -3.22
CA THR A 389 -21.45 10.58 -3.68
C THR A 389 -21.68 11.26 -5.04
N THR A 390 -20.73 12.05 -5.51
CA THR A 390 -20.84 12.85 -6.75
C THR A 390 -20.08 12.22 -7.90
N ALA A 391 -18.80 11.86 -7.69
CA ALA A 391 -17.93 11.29 -8.70
C ALA A 391 -17.97 9.75 -8.72
N GLY A 392 -18.59 9.13 -7.71
CA GLY A 392 -18.57 7.69 -7.52
C GLY A 392 -17.20 7.19 -7.08
N HIS A 393 -16.80 6.01 -7.53
CA HIS A 393 -15.48 5.45 -7.22
C HIS A 393 -14.51 5.69 -8.39
N VAL A 394 -13.40 6.34 -8.07
CA VAL A 394 -12.27 6.55 -8.98
C VAL A 394 -11.03 5.96 -8.35
N VAL A 395 -10.31 5.15 -9.11
CA VAL A 395 -9.03 4.55 -8.69
C VAL A 395 -7.90 5.12 -9.54
N ARG A 396 -6.80 5.43 -8.90
CA ARG A 396 -5.57 5.85 -9.55
C ARG A 396 -4.43 4.92 -9.13
N PHE A 397 -3.83 4.27 -10.12
CA PHE A 397 -2.62 3.47 -9.95
C PHE A 397 -1.41 4.31 -10.32
N TYR A 398 -0.45 4.40 -9.41
CA TYR A 398 0.87 4.97 -9.67
C TYR A 398 1.79 3.85 -10.11
N THR A 399 2.55 4.07 -11.19
CA THR A 399 3.28 3.01 -11.87
C THR A 399 4.73 3.39 -12.10
N SER A 400 5.57 2.37 -12.18
CA SER A 400 6.97 2.51 -12.55
C SER A 400 7.38 1.43 -13.55
N PRO A 401 8.34 1.73 -14.44
CA PRO A 401 9.00 0.69 -15.21
C PRO A 401 9.78 -0.20 -14.24
N THR A 402 9.73 -1.50 -14.46
CA THR A 402 10.60 -2.45 -13.78
C THR A 402 11.37 -3.24 -14.83
N THR A 403 12.55 -3.72 -14.46
CA THR A 403 13.24 -4.73 -15.28
C THR A 403 12.43 -6.02 -15.12
N ILE A 404 11.64 -6.31 -16.15
CA ILE A 404 10.72 -7.43 -16.12
C ILE A 404 11.49 -8.68 -16.47
N VAL A 405 11.58 -9.61 -15.53
CA VAL A 405 12.00 -10.98 -15.79
C VAL A 405 10.76 -11.84 -15.69
N TYR A 406 10.27 -12.36 -16.82
CA TYR A 406 9.08 -13.19 -16.83
C TYR A 406 9.42 -14.61 -16.43
N GLU A 407 8.58 -15.24 -15.61
CA GLU A 407 8.57 -16.70 -15.50
C GLU A 407 8.15 -17.34 -16.83
N LEU A 408 8.79 -18.44 -17.18
CA LEU A 408 8.40 -19.21 -18.34
C LEU A 408 7.01 -19.85 -18.09
N ILE A 409 6.00 -19.36 -18.81
CA ILE A 409 4.64 -19.93 -18.77
C ILE A 409 4.52 -20.95 -19.89
N LEU A 410 4.44 -22.23 -19.53
CA LEU A 410 4.35 -23.33 -20.50
C LEU A 410 3.11 -23.14 -21.41
N ASP A 411 3.30 -23.33 -22.72
CA ASP A 411 2.27 -23.16 -23.75
C ASP A 411 1.74 -21.72 -23.98
N ASP A 412 2.35 -20.69 -23.38
CA ASP A 412 2.08 -19.30 -23.71
C ASP A 412 2.92 -18.84 -24.92
N ALA A 413 2.28 -18.15 -25.86
CA ALA A 413 2.94 -17.72 -27.10
C ALA A 413 3.97 -16.60 -26.91
N THR A 414 3.86 -15.85 -25.84
CA THR A 414 4.72 -14.71 -25.50
C THR A 414 5.70 -15.10 -24.39
N TYR A 415 5.19 -15.66 -23.31
CA TYR A 415 5.95 -15.98 -22.11
C TYR A 415 6.45 -17.44 -22.06
N GLY A 416 6.03 -18.27 -23.01
CA GLY A 416 6.47 -19.67 -23.15
C GLY A 416 7.73 -19.86 -24.01
N VAL A 417 8.36 -18.78 -24.45
CA VAL A 417 9.59 -18.80 -25.26
C VAL A 417 10.79 -18.52 -24.38
N LEU A 418 11.71 -19.48 -24.29
CA LEU A 418 13.00 -19.30 -23.60
C LEU A 418 13.87 -18.33 -24.39
N ASP A 419 13.96 -17.11 -23.94
CA ASP A 419 14.87 -16.10 -24.46
C ASP A 419 15.59 -15.37 -23.31
N SER A 420 16.19 -14.23 -23.58
CA SER A 420 16.92 -13.44 -22.56
C SER A 420 16.02 -12.77 -21.52
N THR A 421 14.70 -12.78 -21.70
CA THR A 421 13.74 -12.09 -20.82
C THR A 421 12.94 -13.05 -19.93
N ASN A 422 12.94 -14.36 -20.26
CA ASN A 422 12.22 -15.38 -19.51
C ASN A 422 13.18 -16.26 -18.72
N VAL A 423 12.84 -16.59 -17.49
CA VAL A 423 13.61 -17.48 -16.62
C VAL A 423 12.77 -18.68 -16.18
N LEU A 424 13.43 -19.80 -15.95
CA LEU A 424 12.82 -20.93 -15.25
C LEU A 424 12.84 -20.58 -13.76
N GLY A 425 11.66 -20.48 -13.17
CA GLY A 425 11.48 -20.26 -11.74
C GLY A 425 12.00 -21.39 -10.85
#